data_d54d3896bb28aa7096ec1e4a1ab87e42
#
_entry.id   d54d3896bb28aa7096ec1e4a1ab87e42
#
_cell.length_a   1.000
_cell.length_b   1.000
_cell.length_c   1.000
_cell.angle_alpha   90.00
_cell.angle_beta   90.00
_cell.angle_gamma   90.00
#
_symmetry.space_group_name_H-M   'P 1'
#
loop_
_entity.id
_entity.type
_entity.pdbx_description
1 polymer ?
#
loop_
_entity_poly.entity_id
_entity_poly.type
_entity_poly.pdbx_seq_one_letter_code
_entity_poly.pdbx_strand_id
1 'polypeptide(L)'
;MVFIIFVACEDMARVMAVDYGRKRTGLAVTDVLQLIAGGLTTVASEKAVDFIKDYALREPVECIVVGKSTQADGSDSENMRRVDAFVTKLKKVVPHIRIELFDERFTTVLAHRAMLQGGLKKKERRNKALADEISAVIILQDWLEARLLRK
;
A
#
# COMPACT_ATOMS: atom_id res chain seq x y z
N MET A 1 16.37 -25.16 20.75
CA MET A 1 16.89 -23.94 20.14
C MET A 1 16.52 -23.81 18.67
N VAL A 2 16.78 -24.82 17.85
CA VAL A 2 16.41 -24.84 16.43
C VAL A 2 14.89 -24.76 16.22
N PHE A 3 14.10 -25.38 17.08
CA PHE A 3 12.64 -25.36 17.04
C PHE A 3 12.05 -23.96 17.28
N ILE A 4 12.62 -23.20 18.22
CA ILE A 4 12.18 -21.83 18.52
C ILE A 4 12.45 -20.90 17.34
N ILE A 5 13.59 -21.04 16.69
CA ILE A 5 13.94 -20.25 15.49
C ILE A 5 12.99 -20.57 14.33
N PHE A 6 12.63 -21.84 14.16
CA PHE A 6 11.70 -22.29 13.11
C PHE A 6 10.30 -21.70 13.30
N VAL A 7 9.77 -21.73 14.53
CA VAL A 7 8.46 -21.13 14.86
C VAL A 7 8.46 -19.63 14.64
N ALA A 8 9.54 -18.94 15.02
CA ALA A 8 9.69 -17.52 14.79
C ALA A 8 9.72 -17.16 13.29
N CYS A 9 10.24 -18.04 12.46
CA CYS A 9 10.24 -17.84 11.01
C CYS A 9 8.86 -18.03 10.36
N GLU A 10 8.02 -18.86 10.93
CA GLU A 10 6.66 -19.08 10.41
C GLU A 10 5.75 -17.88 10.64
N ASP A 11 6.00 -17.10 11.68
CA ASP A 11 5.22 -15.92 12.01
C ASP A 11 5.73 -14.63 11.33
N MET A 12 6.83 -14.73 10.58
CA MET A 12 7.42 -13.57 9.91
C MET A 12 6.81 -13.37 8.53
N ALA A 13 5.96 -12.34 8.42
CA ALA A 13 5.33 -11.97 7.17
C ALA A 13 5.35 -10.45 7.00
N ARG A 14 5.37 -10.01 5.75
CA ARG A 14 5.36 -8.60 5.39
C ARG A 14 3.95 -8.04 5.37
N VAL A 15 3.83 -6.75 5.54
CA VAL A 15 2.61 -5.99 5.23
C VAL A 15 2.88 -5.18 3.96
N MET A 16 1.95 -5.23 3.04
CA MET A 16 2.02 -4.48 1.79
C MET A 16 1.03 -3.33 1.83
N ALA A 17 1.44 -2.15 1.34
CA ALA A 17 0.53 -1.03 1.10
C ALA A 17 0.39 -0.79 -0.40
N VAL A 18 -0.81 -0.40 -0.79
CA VAL A 18 -1.18 -0.16 -2.18
C VAL A 18 -1.82 1.21 -2.30
N ASP A 19 -1.25 2.06 -3.13
CA ASP A 19 -1.86 3.31 -3.56
C ASP A 19 -2.42 3.10 -4.97
N TYR A 20 -3.68 2.69 -5.04
CA TYR A 20 -4.33 2.34 -6.30
C TYR A 20 -4.80 3.59 -7.03
N GLY A 21 -4.20 3.85 -8.19
CA GLY A 21 -4.56 4.97 -9.05
C GLY A 21 -5.25 4.51 -10.33
N ARG A 22 -5.76 5.47 -11.08
CA ARG A 22 -6.45 5.21 -12.35
C ARG A 22 -5.54 4.53 -13.38
N LYS A 23 -4.32 5.01 -13.51
CA LYS A 23 -3.35 4.51 -14.50
C LYS A 23 -2.22 3.72 -13.88
N ARG A 24 -1.78 4.13 -12.70
CA ARG A 24 -0.62 3.56 -12.02
C ARG A 24 -0.96 3.25 -10.57
N THR A 25 -0.34 2.21 -10.07
CA THR A 25 -0.48 1.77 -8.68
C THR A 25 0.90 1.72 -8.04
N GLY A 26 1.07 2.46 -6.95
CA GLY A 26 2.28 2.43 -6.14
C GLY A 26 2.18 1.33 -5.09
N LEU A 27 3.30 0.67 -4.84
CA LEU A 27 3.39 -0.46 -3.93
C LEU A 27 4.55 -0.26 -2.96
N ALA A 28 4.31 -0.58 -1.69
CA ALA A 28 5.31 -0.56 -0.64
C ALA A 28 5.15 -1.81 0.23
N VAL A 29 6.23 -2.25 0.84
CA VAL A 29 6.22 -3.41 1.74
C VAL A 29 7.05 -3.13 2.97
N THR A 30 6.72 -3.80 4.07
CA THR A 30 7.58 -3.83 5.26
C THR A 30 8.64 -4.93 5.11
N ASP A 31 9.64 -4.87 6.00
CA ASP A 31 10.47 -6.03 6.30
C ASP A 31 9.62 -7.12 6.98
N VAL A 32 10.18 -8.31 7.12
CA VAL A 32 9.48 -9.45 7.74
C VAL A 32 9.16 -9.23 9.22
N LEU A 33 9.88 -8.33 9.90
CA LEU A 33 9.60 -7.94 11.28
C LEU A 33 8.57 -6.82 11.38
N GLN A 34 8.12 -6.28 10.26
CA GLN A 34 7.12 -5.21 10.18
C GLN A 34 7.53 -3.93 10.93
N LEU A 35 8.79 -3.56 10.84
CA LEU A 35 9.35 -2.39 11.52
C LEU A 35 9.47 -1.19 10.58
N ILE A 36 9.86 -1.40 9.33
CA ILE A 36 10.23 -0.35 8.40
C ILE A 36 9.41 -0.50 7.11
N ALA A 37 8.82 0.60 6.65
CA ALA A 37 8.16 0.68 5.36
C ALA A 37 9.17 1.06 4.28
N GLY A 38 9.19 0.30 3.18
CA GLY A 38 10.05 0.57 2.04
C GLY A 38 9.27 0.54 0.74
N GLY A 39 9.67 1.37 -0.23
CA GLY A 39 9.08 1.36 -1.56
C GLY A 39 9.43 0.08 -2.30
N LEU A 40 8.43 -0.52 -2.96
CA LEU A 40 8.63 -1.72 -3.76
C LEU A 40 8.73 -1.38 -5.24
N THR A 41 7.67 -0.84 -5.79
CA THR A 41 7.61 -0.46 -7.21
C THR A 41 6.32 0.30 -7.54
N THR A 42 6.22 0.76 -8.77
CA THR A 42 4.97 1.27 -9.35
C THR A 42 4.69 0.47 -10.62
N VAL A 43 3.47 0.01 -10.75
CA VAL A 43 3.02 -0.79 -11.89
C VAL A 43 1.80 -0.14 -12.55
N ALA A 44 1.50 -0.51 -13.78
CA ALA A 44 0.23 -0.16 -14.40
C ALA A 44 -0.91 -0.77 -13.58
N SER A 45 -1.97 0.01 -13.33
CA SER A 45 -3.06 -0.43 -12.45
C SER A 45 -3.75 -1.70 -12.93
N GLU A 46 -3.84 -1.90 -14.24
CA GLU A 46 -4.39 -3.13 -14.83
C GLU A 46 -3.55 -4.38 -14.53
N LYS A 47 -2.28 -4.21 -14.17
CA LYS A 47 -1.35 -5.30 -13.83
C LYS A 47 -1.14 -5.47 -12.33
N ALA A 48 -1.76 -4.62 -11.51
CA ALA A 48 -1.51 -4.59 -10.07
C ALA A 48 -1.91 -5.89 -9.38
N VAL A 49 -3.07 -6.45 -9.72
CA VAL A 49 -3.55 -7.71 -9.11
C VAL A 49 -2.59 -8.86 -9.40
N ASP A 50 -2.17 -8.99 -10.66
CA ASP A 50 -1.23 -10.06 -11.07
C ASP A 50 0.13 -9.89 -10.41
N PHE A 51 0.61 -8.65 -10.31
CA PHE A 51 1.87 -8.36 -9.63
C PHE A 51 1.82 -8.75 -8.16
N ILE A 52 0.75 -8.39 -7.47
CA ILE A 52 0.57 -8.70 -6.04
C ILE A 52 0.48 -10.21 -5.83
N LYS A 53 -0.27 -10.91 -6.68
CA LYS A 53 -0.36 -12.37 -6.65
C LYS A 53 1.02 -13.01 -6.77
N ASP A 54 1.79 -12.61 -7.77
CA ASP A 54 3.13 -13.16 -8.02
C ASP A 54 4.09 -12.84 -6.87
N TYR A 55 4.02 -11.63 -6.34
CA TYR A 55 4.83 -11.24 -5.19
C TYR A 55 4.49 -12.09 -3.96
N ALA A 56 3.21 -12.30 -3.68
CA ALA A 56 2.75 -13.08 -2.54
C ALA A 56 3.14 -14.58 -2.63
N LEU A 57 3.37 -15.08 -3.83
CA LEU A 57 3.90 -16.44 -4.04
C LEU A 57 5.38 -16.56 -3.68
N ARG A 58 6.13 -15.47 -3.78
CA ARG A 58 7.58 -15.45 -3.53
C ARG A 58 7.93 -14.99 -2.12
N GLU A 59 7.14 -14.12 -1.55
CA GLU A 59 7.37 -13.50 -0.25
C GLU A 59 6.15 -13.64 0.63
N PRO A 60 6.31 -13.96 1.93
CA PRO A 60 5.16 -14.06 2.82
C PRO A 60 4.55 -12.69 3.08
N VAL A 61 3.29 -12.52 2.74
CA VAL A 61 2.49 -11.32 2.97
C VAL A 61 1.26 -11.71 3.78
N GLU A 62 1.08 -11.10 4.96
CA GLU A 62 -0.07 -11.41 5.82
C GLU A 62 -1.22 -10.43 5.67
N CYS A 63 -0.93 -9.20 5.25
CA CYS A 63 -1.93 -8.14 5.15
C CYS A 63 -1.59 -7.20 4.00
N ILE A 64 -2.62 -6.79 3.26
CA ILE A 64 -2.53 -5.78 2.22
C ILE A 64 -3.38 -4.59 2.65
N VAL A 65 -2.76 -3.44 2.79
CA VAL A 65 -3.41 -2.18 3.18
C VAL A 65 -3.63 -1.36 1.92
N VAL A 66 -4.88 -1.10 1.58
CA VAL A 66 -5.23 -0.29 0.40
C VAL A 66 -5.65 1.10 0.84
N GLY A 67 -4.94 2.11 0.37
CA GLY A 67 -5.25 3.50 0.67
C GLY A 67 -6.58 3.90 0.07
N LYS A 68 -7.43 4.51 0.89
CA LYS A 68 -8.74 5.01 0.49
C LYS A 68 -8.73 6.53 0.62
N SER A 69 -8.84 7.20 -0.51
CA SER A 69 -8.96 8.66 -0.55
C SER A 69 -10.44 9.04 -0.53
N THR A 70 -10.87 9.74 0.52
CA THR A 70 -12.22 10.29 0.59
C THR A 70 -12.12 11.81 0.70
N GLN A 71 -12.54 12.51 -0.34
CA GLN A 71 -12.68 13.97 -0.29
C GLN A 71 -14.16 14.33 -0.10
N ALA A 72 -14.42 15.51 0.44
CA ALA A 72 -15.76 15.92 0.83
C ALA A 72 -16.64 16.38 -0.35
N ASP A 73 -16.10 16.47 -1.56
CA ASP A 73 -16.75 17.11 -2.70
C ASP A 73 -17.42 16.17 -3.71
N GLY A 74 -17.51 14.89 -3.42
CA GLY A 74 -18.14 13.89 -4.31
C GLY A 74 -17.34 13.46 -5.52
N SER A 75 -16.16 14.05 -5.78
CA SER A 75 -15.27 13.60 -6.87
C SER A 75 -14.68 12.21 -6.59
N ASP A 76 -14.83 11.75 -5.38
CA ASP A 76 -14.27 10.48 -4.90
C ASP A 76 -15.13 9.27 -5.21
N SER A 77 -16.40 9.45 -5.59
CA SER A 77 -17.29 8.31 -5.82
C SER A 77 -16.76 7.40 -6.93
N GLU A 78 -16.17 7.96 -7.98
CA GLU A 78 -15.59 7.19 -9.07
C GLU A 78 -14.29 6.49 -8.64
N ASN A 79 -13.42 7.19 -7.93
CA ASN A 79 -12.19 6.61 -7.41
C ASN A 79 -12.48 5.49 -6.39
N MET A 80 -13.48 5.70 -5.53
CA MET A 80 -13.94 4.69 -4.59
C MET A 80 -14.43 3.42 -5.29
N ARG A 81 -15.18 3.57 -6.37
CA ARG A 81 -15.65 2.43 -7.17
C ARG A 81 -14.48 1.63 -7.75
N ARG A 82 -13.45 2.33 -8.21
CA ARG A 82 -12.23 1.67 -8.74
C ARG A 82 -11.50 0.91 -7.65
N VAL A 83 -11.35 1.51 -6.48
CA VAL A 83 -10.72 0.86 -5.32
C VAL A 83 -11.54 -0.35 -4.89
N ASP A 84 -12.84 -0.24 -4.79
CA ASP A 84 -13.72 -1.35 -4.42
C ASP A 84 -13.64 -2.51 -5.43
N ALA A 85 -13.63 -2.20 -6.72
CA ALA A 85 -13.48 -3.19 -7.77
C ALA A 85 -12.11 -3.89 -7.70
N PHE A 86 -11.06 -3.13 -7.45
CA PHE A 86 -9.71 -3.66 -7.26
C PHE A 86 -9.63 -4.59 -6.05
N VAL A 87 -10.18 -4.17 -4.92
CA VAL A 87 -10.20 -4.97 -3.68
C VAL A 87 -10.99 -6.26 -3.91
N THR A 88 -12.12 -6.19 -4.60
CA THR A 88 -12.93 -7.37 -4.92
C THR A 88 -12.15 -8.40 -5.74
N LYS A 89 -11.44 -7.96 -6.77
CA LYS A 89 -10.57 -8.83 -7.57
C LYS A 89 -9.43 -9.40 -6.74
N LEU A 90 -8.81 -8.57 -5.92
CA LEU A 90 -7.68 -8.97 -5.10
C LEU A 90 -8.08 -10.06 -4.09
N LYS A 91 -9.24 -9.92 -3.46
CA LYS A 91 -9.78 -10.93 -2.53
C LYS A 91 -10.00 -12.29 -3.18
N LYS A 92 -10.37 -12.32 -4.46
CA LYS A 92 -10.54 -13.56 -5.21
C LYS A 92 -9.21 -14.25 -5.51
N VAL A 93 -8.17 -13.46 -5.75
CA VAL A 93 -6.84 -13.94 -6.19
C VAL A 93 -5.98 -14.35 -5.00
N VAL A 94 -6.07 -13.64 -3.89
CA VAL A 94 -5.31 -13.90 -2.67
C VAL A 94 -6.26 -14.02 -1.46
N PRO A 95 -7.14 -15.04 -1.44
CA PRO A 95 -8.17 -15.14 -0.40
C PRO A 95 -7.62 -15.40 1.00
N HIS A 96 -6.38 -15.84 1.12
CA HIS A 96 -5.72 -16.14 2.37
C HIS A 96 -5.05 -14.90 3.01
N ILE A 97 -4.98 -13.78 2.28
CA ILE A 97 -4.36 -12.55 2.77
C ILE A 97 -5.45 -11.57 3.22
N ARG A 98 -5.30 -11.04 4.43
CA ARG A 98 -6.21 -10.01 4.96
C ARG A 98 -6.03 -8.72 4.16
N ILE A 99 -7.12 -8.10 3.75
CA ILE A 99 -7.12 -6.81 3.05
C ILE A 99 -7.84 -5.79 3.92
N GLU A 100 -7.15 -4.69 4.22
CA GLU A 100 -7.70 -3.57 4.97
C GLU A 100 -7.73 -2.32 4.11
N LEU A 101 -8.81 -1.56 4.23
CA LEU A 101 -8.89 -0.21 3.67
C LEU A 101 -8.39 0.78 4.73
N PHE A 102 -7.53 1.68 4.35
CA PHE A 102 -6.97 2.69 5.23
C PHE A 102 -7.37 4.08 4.73
N ASP A 103 -8.09 4.81 5.59
CA ASP A 103 -8.63 6.12 5.22
C ASP A 103 -7.54 7.20 5.31
N GLU A 104 -7.17 7.75 4.17
CA GLU A 104 -6.15 8.78 4.06
C GLU A 104 -6.55 10.13 4.69
N ARG A 105 -7.83 10.34 5.03
CA ARG A 105 -8.29 11.60 5.67
C ARG A 105 -7.64 11.86 7.01
N PHE A 106 -7.26 10.81 7.72
CA PHE A 106 -6.68 10.90 9.05
C PHE A 106 -5.15 10.79 9.03
N THR A 107 -4.52 10.96 7.86
CA THR A 107 -3.11 10.71 7.68
C THR A 107 -2.39 11.94 7.12
N THR A 108 -1.06 11.90 7.20
CA THR A 108 -0.19 12.90 6.59
C THR A 108 -0.06 12.74 5.07
N VAL A 109 -0.68 11.70 4.46
CA VAL A 109 -0.55 11.40 3.03
C VAL A 109 -0.99 12.58 2.16
N LEU A 110 -2.14 13.20 2.47
CA LEU A 110 -2.62 14.35 1.70
C LEU A 110 -1.66 15.54 1.82
N ALA A 111 -1.14 15.80 3.02
CA ALA A 111 -0.16 16.86 3.24
C ALA A 111 1.14 16.59 2.48
N HIS A 112 1.63 15.36 2.52
CA HIS A 112 2.82 14.95 1.77
C HIS A 112 2.60 15.00 0.25
N ARG A 113 1.44 14.58 -0.24
CA ARG A 113 1.08 14.72 -1.66
C ARG A 113 1.08 16.18 -2.09
N ALA A 114 0.49 17.06 -1.28
CA ALA A 114 0.49 18.50 -1.56
C ALA A 114 1.91 19.05 -1.60
N MET A 115 2.78 18.63 -0.69
CA MET A 115 4.19 19.02 -0.68
C MET A 115 4.93 18.51 -1.92
N LEU A 116 4.70 17.25 -2.30
CA LEU A 116 5.30 16.66 -3.50
C LEU A 116 4.84 17.39 -4.77
N GLN A 117 3.55 17.76 -4.85
CA GLN A 117 3.01 18.50 -6.00
C GLN A 117 3.45 19.96 -6.02
N GLY A 118 3.59 20.59 -4.86
CA GLY A 118 3.94 22.00 -4.74
C GLY A 118 5.44 22.28 -4.65
N GLY A 119 6.23 21.36 -4.12
CA GLY A 119 7.66 21.55 -3.82
C GLY A 119 8.63 20.85 -4.75
N LEU A 120 8.15 19.91 -5.57
CA LEU A 120 9.02 19.20 -6.52
C LEU A 120 9.40 20.11 -7.69
N LYS A 121 10.69 20.16 -7.99
CA LYS A 121 11.18 20.80 -9.21
C LYS A 121 10.55 20.13 -10.43
N LYS A 122 10.44 20.91 -11.52
CA LYS A 122 9.82 20.48 -12.78
C LYS A 122 10.28 19.10 -13.28
N LYS A 123 11.54 18.75 -13.01
CA LYS A 123 12.16 17.47 -13.41
C LYS A 123 11.66 16.30 -12.56
N GLU A 124 11.38 16.54 -11.27
CA GLU A 124 10.91 15.52 -10.33
C GLU A 124 9.43 15.24 -10.47
N ARG A 125 8.64 16.26 -10.85
CA ARG A 125 7.20 16.10 -11.13
C ARG A 125 6.93 15.18 -12.32
N ARG A 126 7.90 14.99 -13.22
CA ARG A 126 7.78 14.08 -14.36
C ARG A 126 7.90 12.61 -13.93
N ASN A 127 8.50 12.33 -12.77
CA ASN A 127 8.61 10.97 -12.26
C ASN A 127 7.40 10.62 -11.40
N LYS A 128 6.25 10.46 -12.05
CA LYS A 128 4.98 10.11 -11.40
C LYS A 128 5.02 8.73 -10.76
N ALA A 129 5.79 7.82 -11.32
CA ALA A 129 5.97 6.48 -10.76
C ALA A 129 6.62 6.52 -9.38
N LEU A 130 7.64 7.36 -9.21
CA LEU A 130 8.29 7.56 -7.90
C LEU A 130 7.32 8.19 -6.90
N ALA A 131 6.52 9.17 -7.33
CA ALA A 131 5.52 9.81 -6.47
C ALA A 131 4.47 8.80 -5.98
N ASP A 132 4.00 7.91 -6.84
CA ASP A 132 3.04 6.87 -6.47
C ASP A 132 3.65 5.86 -5.48
N GLU A 133 4.91 5.48 -5.69
CA GLU A 133 5.65 4.61 -4.78
C GLU A 133 5.82 5.26 -3.39
N ILE A 134 6.19 6.53 -3.35
CA ILE A 134 6.33 7.30 -2.10
C ILE A 134 4.98 7.38 -1.39
N SER A 135 3.89 7.60 -2.11
CA SER A 135 2.54 7.62 -1.53
C SER A 135 2.20 6.30 -0.85
N ALA A 136 2.55 5.18 -1.46
CA ALA A 136 2.36 3.85 -0.86
C ALA A 136 3.20 3.67 0.41
N VAL A 137 4.44 4.16 0.43
CA VAL A 137 5.30 4.14 1.63
C VAL A 137 4.66 4.94 2.76
N ILE A 138 4.11 6.12 2.46
CA ILE A 138 3.47 6.98 3.46
C ILE A 138 2.23 6.31 4.05
N ILE A 139 1.38 5.70 3.20
CA ILE A 139 0.23 4.91 3.66
C ILE A 139 0.68 3.82 4.64
N LEU A 140 1.73 3.11 4.29
CA LEU A 140 2.24 2.02 5.12
C LEU A 140 2.81 2.51 6.44
N GLN A 141 3.57 3.61 6.44
CA GLN A 141 4.08 4.24 7.65
C GLN A 141 2.96 4.69 8.58
N ASP A 142 1.95 5.37 8.03
CA ASP A 142 0.81 5.84 8.80
C ASP A 142 0.01 4.66 9.39
N TRP A 143 -0.13 3.59 8.63
CA TRP A 143 -0.79 2.37 9.11
C TRP A 143 -0.01 1.72 10.26
N LEU A 144 1.32 1.64 10.13
CA LEU A 144 2.18 1.09 11.19
C LEU A 144 2.09 1.92 12.47
N GLU A 145 2.12 3.24 12.36
CA GLU A 145 1.97 4.15 13.50
C GLU A 145 0.59 3.98 14.16
N ALA A 146 -0.47 3.95 13.37
CA ALA A 146 -1.83 3.75 13.88
C ALA A 146 -1.96 2.41 14.60
N ARG A 147 -1.31 1.36 14.11
CA ARG A 147 -1.30 0.05 14.76
C ARG A 147 -0.65 0.09 16.14
N LEU A 148 0.46 0.84 16.27
CA LEU A 148 1.14 1.00 17.56
C LEU A 148 0.25 1.71 18.59
N LEU A 149 -0.55 2.68 18.14
CA LEU A 149 -1.45 3.43 19.01
C LEU A 149 -2.67 2.63 19.47
N ARG A 150 -3.00 1.54 18.78
CA ARG A 150 -4.14 0.66 19.13
C ARG A 150 -3.81 -0.38 20.21
N LYS A 151 -2.56 -0.51 20.57
CA LYS A 151 -2.13 -1.46 21.60
C LYS A 151 -2.37 -0.93 23.02
#